data_4bf282fe9cd943e9b7f458bfbc6365ae
#
_entry.id   4bf282fe9cd943e9b7f458bfbc6365ae
#
_cell.length_a   1.000
_cell.length_b   1.000
_cell.length_c   1.000
_cell.angle_alpha   90.00
_cell.angle_beta   90.00
_cell.angle_gamma   90.00
#
_symmetry.space_group_name_H-M   'P 1'
#
loop_
_entity.id
_entity.type
_entity.pdbx_description
1 polymer ?
#
loop_
_entity_poly.entity_id
_entity_poly.type
_entity_poly.pdbx_seq_one_letter_code
_entity_poly.pdbx_strand_id
1 'polypeptide(L)'
;MPFSFLEEYSKVKINEGDLVLALTRTIIKGGLKVAKVPNSYNGSLLNQRVAAIVPNTKMIDSNYLYYYFSSDIVYNYVLDHVNTLMQPNLSINDLKNMPVPITSIENQRAISSQIEHLSEQISSYNDQLNIKLNNLEELKKSILQKAFAGELIQNATYVGI
;
A
#
# COMPACT_ATOMS: atom_id res chain seq x y z
N MET A 1 5.07 19.77 -20.96
CA MET A 1 5.41 18.93 -22.14
C MET A 1 4.53 19.33 -23.32
N PRO A 2 5.09 19.46 -24.54
CA PRO A 2 4.28 19.73 -25.74
C PRO A 2 3.31 18.59 -26.02
N PHE A 3 2.09 18.88 -26.47
CA PHE A 3 1.06 17.88 -26.79
C PHE A 3 1.50 16.86 -27.86
N SER A 4 2.39 17.24 -28.77
CA SER A 4 2.97 16.33 -29.79
C SER A 4 3.74 15.13 -29.17
N PHE A 5 4.29 15.27 -27.99
CA PHE A 5 4.99 14.19 -27.28
C PHE A 5 4.03 13.09 -26.80
N LEU A 6 2.79 13.44 -26.48
CA LEU A 6 1.78 12.48 -25.99
C LEU A 6 1.28 11.53 -27.08
N GLU A 7 1.27 11.98 -28.34
CA GLU A 7 0.88 11.14 -29.46
C GLU A 7 1.98 10.14 -29.84
N GLU A 8 3.23 10.59 -29.81
CA GLU A 8 4.41 9.75 -30.12
C GLU A 8 4.61 8.64 -29.09
N TYR A 9 4.29 8.88 -27.81
CA TYR A 9 4.44 7.94 -26.70
C TYR A 9 3.14 7.30 -26.20
N SER A 10 2.13 7.19 -27.06
CA SER A 10 0.81 6.61 -26.72
C SER A 10 0.88 5.20 -26.11
N LYS A 11 1.91 4.41 -26.46
CA LYS A 11 2.13 3.04 -25.95
C LYS A 11 2.58 2.99 -24.48
N VAL A 12 3.04 4.08 -23.92
CA VAL A 12 3.51 4.18 -22.52
C VAL A 12 2.63 5.12 -21.67
N LYS A 13 1.47 5.49 -22.23
CA LYS A 13 0.47 6.31 -21.56
C LYS A 13 -0.35 5.44 -20.61
N ILE A 14 -0.61 5.95 -19.41
CA ILE A 14 -1.50 5.34 -18.42
C ILE A 14 -2.77 6.15 -18.26
N ASN A 15 -3.85 5.46 -17.92
CA ASN A 15 -5.14 6.07 -17.69
C ASN A 15 -5.60 5.81 -16.24
N GLU A 16 -6.57 6.60 -15.79
CA GLU A 16 -7.24 6.34 -14.52
C GLU A 16 -7.75 4.90 -14.44
N GLY A 17 -7.51 4.24 -13.32
CA GLY A 17 -7.94 2.85 -13.08
C GLY A 17 -6.96 1.79 -13.57
N ASP A 18 -5.96 2.13 -14.37
CA ASP A 18 -4.86 1.22 -14.67
C ASP A 18 -4.06 0.91 -13.40
N LEU A 19 -3.40 -0.25 -13.36
CA LEU A 19 -2.44 -0.55 -12.30
C LEU A 19 -1.03 -0.31 -12.80
N VAL A 20 -0.18 0.21 -11.92
CA VAL A 20 1.26 0.38 -12.18
C VAL A 20 2.06 -0.45 -11.19
N LEU A 21 3.05 -1.17 -11.71
CA LEU A 21 3.93 -2.02 -10.92
C LEU A 21 5.38 -1.64 -11.20
N ALA A 22 6.16 -1.41 -10.15
CA ALA A 22 7.60 -1.20 -10.29
C ALA A 22 8.30 -2.50 -10.69
N LEU A 23 9.04 -2.49 -11.80
CA LEU A 23 9.82 -3.63 -12.28
C LEU A 23 11.20 -3.73 -11.61
N THR A 24 11.70 -2.59 -11.08
CA THR A 24 12.97 -2.53 -10.36
C THR A 24 12.73 -2.28 -8.88
N ARG A 25 13.42 -3.03 -8.02
CA ARG A 25 13.17 -3.02 -6.58
C ARG A 25 11.69 -3.22 -6.29
N THR A 26 11.12 -4.23 -6.93
CA THR A 26 9.68 -4.52 -6.93
C THR A 26 9.13 -4.75 -5.54
N ILE A 27 9.95 -5.28 -4.63
CA ILE A 27 9.59 -5.64 -3.26
C ILE A 27 9.94 -4.52 -2.28
N ILE A 28 9.01 -4.18 -1.38
CA ILE A 28 9.20 -3.27 -0.24
C ILE A 28 8.49 -3.83 0.99
N LYS A 29 9.19 -3.87 2.15
CA LYS A 29 8.58 -4.20 3.46
C LYS A 29 7.60 -5.39 3.43
N GLY A 30 7.93 -6.46 2.66
CA GLY A 30 7.07 -7.65 2.55
C GLY A 30 5.90 -7.53 1.58
N GLY A 31 5.88 -6.55 0.69
CA GLY A 31 4.87 -6.38 -0.35
C GLY A 31 5.46 -5.95 -1.69
N LEU A 32 4.61 -5.74 -2.67
CA LEU A 32 4.99 -5.22 -3.99
C LEU A 32 4.71 -3.73 -4.10
N LYS A 33 5.52 -3.04 -4.92
CA LYS A 33 5.26 -1.66 -5.32
C LYS A 33 4.21 -1.62 -6.42
N VAL A 34 2.97 -1.82 -6.06
CA VAL A 34 1.81 -1.71 -6.94
C VAL A 34 0.94 -0.53 -6.51
N ALA A 35 0.37 0.17 -7.48
CA ALA A 35 -0.58 1.24 -7.23
C ALA A 35 -1.64 1.30 -8.32
N LYS A 36 -2.83 1.78 -8.00
CA LYS A 36 -3.87 2.13 -8.95
C LYS A 36 -3.68 3.58 -9.37
N VAL A 37 -3.78 3.84 -10.66
CA VAL A 37 -3.62 5.19 -11.23
C VAL A 37 -4.84 6.05 -10.87
N PRO A 38 -4.66 7.11 -10.06
CA PRO A 38 -5.75 8.03 -9.76
C PRO A 38 -5.97 9.02 -10.91
N ASN A 39 -7.11 9.71 -10.90
CA ASN A 39 -7.48 10.69 -11.93
C ASN A 39 -6.42 11.77 -12.16
N SER A 40 -5.75 12.22 -11.11
CA SER A 40 -4.69 13.23 -11.19
C SER A 40 -3.49 12.85 -12.05
N TYR A 41 -3.29 11.55 -12.31
CA TYR A 41 -2.23 11.01 -13.18
C TYR A 41 -2.77 10.46 -14.51
N ASN A 42 -4.05 10.67 -14.81
CA ASN A 42 -4.63 10.27 -16.09
C ASN A 42 -3.87 10.91 -17.26
N GLY A 43 -3.45 10.10 -18.23
CA GLY A 43 -2.68 10.55 -19.37
C GLY A 43 -1.18 10.74 -19.12
N SER A 44 -0.66 10.40 -17.94
CA SER A 44 0.77 10.44 -17.65
C SER A 44 1.54 9.36 -18.42
N LEU A 45 2.85 9.58 -18.60
CA LEU A 45 3.72 8.65 -19.28
C LEU A 45 4.54 7.84 -18.27
N LEU A 46 4.71 6.55 -18.55
CA LEU A 46 5.57 5.66 -17.77
C LEU A 46 7.02 5.72 -18.22
N ASN A 47 7.91 5.46 -17.27
CA ASN A 47 9.31 5.16 -17.59
C ASN A 47 9.51 3.63 -17.71
N GLN A 48 10.67 3.22 -18.23
CA GLN A 48 11.03 1.81 -18.47
C GLN A 48 11.14 0.93 -17.22
N ARG A 49 11.04 1.49 -16.03
CA ARG A 49 11.15 0.75 -14.75
C ARG A 49 9.79 0.44 -14.13
N VAL A 50 8.72 0.83 -14.80
CA VAL A 50 7.36 0.64 -14.33
C VAL A 50 6.54 0.00 -15.45
N ALA A 51 5.83 -1.07 -15.14
CA ALA A 51 4.85 -1.66 -16.04
C ALA A 51 3.46 -1.09 -15.75
N ALA A 52 2.69 -0.85 -16.82
CA ALA A 52 1.25 -0.69 -16.73
C ALA A 52 0.57 -2.04 -16.90
N ILE A 53 -0.40 -2.31 -16.06
CA ILE A 53 -1.33 -3.43 -16.18
C ILE A 53 -2.70 -2.81 -16.47
N VAL A 54 -3.15 -2.96 -17.71
CA VAL A 54 -4.43 -2.40 -18.17
C VAL A 54 -5.49 -3.49 -18.07
N PRO A 55 -6.39 -3.44 -17.07
CA PRO A 55 -7.39 -4.48 -16.88
C PRO A 55 -8.41 -4.46 -18.03
N ASN A 56 -8.71 -5.63 -18.59
CA ASN A 56 -9.88 -5.77 -19.46
C ASN A 56 -11.13 -5.79 -18.56
N THR A 57 -11.78 -4.64 -18.42
CA THR A 57 -12.92 -4.42 -17.51
C THR A 57 -14.15 -5.31 -17.78
N LYS A 58 -14.18 -6.00 -18.93
CA LYS A 58 -15.20 -7.02 -19.23
C LYS A 58 -14.92 -8.36 -18.53
N MET A 59 -13.69 -8.61 -18.12
CA MET A 59 -13.23 -9.87 -17.53
C MET A 59 -12.73 -9.73 -16.12
N ILE A 60 -12.17 -8.57 -15.77
CA ILE A 60 -11.52 -8.37 -14.47
C ILE A 60 -11.80 -6.97 -13.92
N ASP A 61 -12.20 -6.93 -12.67
CA ASP A 61 -12.38 -5.69 -11.91
C ASP A 61 -11.02 -5.12 -11.47
N SER A 62 -10.82 -3.82 -11.63
CA SER A 62 -9.54 -3.17 -11.29
C SER A 62 -9.19 -3.23 -9.81
N ASN A 63 -10.19 -3.17 -8.92
CA ASN A 63 -9.95 -3.25 -7.48
C ASN A 63 -9.58 -4.68 -7.08
N TYR A 64 -10.28 -5.68 -7.65
CA TYR A 64 -9.96 -7.09 -7.47
C TYR A 64 -8.51 -7.38 -7.89
N LEU A 65 -8.12 -6.89 -9.07
CA LEU A 65 -6.76 -7.06 -9.58
C LEU A 65 -5.73 -6.38 -8.69
N TYR A 66 -6.02 -5.17 -8.20
CA TYR A 66 -5.15 -4.45 -7.27
C TYR A 66 -4.94 -5.23 -5.97
N TYR A 67 -6.00 -5.76 -5.36
CA TYR A 67 -5.89 -6.55 -4.13
C TYR A 67 -5.16 -7.87 -4.37
N TYR A 68 -5.38 -8.50 -5.53
CA TYR A 68 -4.63 -9.68 -5.92
C TYR A 68 -3.12 -9.38 -6.00
N PHE A 69 -2.72 -8.30 -6.68
CA PHE A 69 -1.32 -7.87 -6.76
C PHE A 69 -0.72 -7.43 -5.41
N SER A 70 -1.57 -7.11 -4.45
CA SER A 70 -1.15 -6.76 -3.07
C SER A 70 -1.09 -7.97 -2.13
N SER A 71 -1.42 -9.18 -2.62
CA SER A 71 -1.48 -10.40 -1.80
C SER A 71 -0.13 -11.09 -1.66
N ASP A 72 -0.02 -11.92 -0.60
CA ASP A 72 1.15 -12.80 -0.38
C ASP A 72 1.33 -13.82 -1.50
N ILE A 73 0.25 -14.19 -2.22
CA ILE A 73 0.33 -15.12 -3.36
C ILE A 73 1.22 -14.52 -4.45
N VAL A 74 0.97 -13.26 -4.81
CA VAL A 74 1.78 -12.57 -5.82
C VAL A 74 3.16 -12.21 -5.29
N TYR A 75 3.27 -11.85 -4.01
CA TYR A 75 4.55 -11.62 -3.37
C TYR A 75 5.46 -12.85 -3.46
N ASN A 76 4.95 -14.02 -3.11
CA ASN A 76 5.71 -15.29 -3.18
C ASN A 76 6.05 -15.65 -4.63
N TYR A 77 5.10 -15.50 -5.57
CA TYR A 77 5.40 -15.69 -6.99
C TYR A 77 6.58 -14.83 -7.45
N VAL A 78 6.59 -13.55 -7.06
CA VAL A 78 7.68 -12.64 -7.42
C VAL A 78 9.00 -13.07 -6.77
N LEU A 79 8.98 -13.50 -5.50
CA LEU A 79 10.19 -14.02 -4.82
C LEU A 79 10.82 -15.19 -5.57
N ASP A 80 9.98 -16.09 -6.12
CA ASP A 80 10.45 -17.28 -6.86
C ASP A 80 11.04 -16.92 -8.25
N HIS A 81 10.68 -15.75 -8.81
CA HIS A 81 11.06 -15.32 -10.16
C HIS A 81 12.09 -14.18 -10.18
N VAL A 82 12.41 -13.57 -9.04
CA VAL A 82 13.42 -12.51 -8.98
C VAL A 82 14.76 -13.06 -8.50
N ASN A 83 15.85 -12.51 -9.03
CA ASN A 83 17.19 -12.82 -8.53
C ASN A 83 17.42 -12.08 -7.21
N THR A 84 17.43 -12.82 -6.10
CA THR A 84 17.58 -12.27 -4.75
C THR A 84 19.04 -11.91 -4.40
N LEU A 85 20.03 -12.36 -5.19
CA LEU A 85 21.45 -12.05 -4.96
C LEU A 85 21.81 -10.60 -5.29
N MET A 86 20.95 -9.90 -6.02
CA MET A 86 21.08 -8.49 -6.37
C MET A 86 19.76 -7.75 -6.04
N GLN A 87 19.48 -6.63 -6.72
CA GLN A 87 18.19 -5.96 -6.56
C GLN A 87 17.07 -6.83 -7.14
N PRO A 88 15.97 -7.05 -6.43
CA PRO A 88 14.84 -7.84 -6.93
C PRO A 88 14.17 -7.09 -8.09
N ASN A 89 14.46 -7.53 -9.31
CA ASN A 89 13.87 -6.98 -10.53
C ASN A 89 12.97 -8.04 -11.15
N LEU A 90 11.71 -7.68 -11.40
CA LEU A 90 10.75 -8.53 -12.09
C LEU A 90 10.82 -8.27 -13.59
N SER A 91 10.92 -9.32 -14.39
CA SER A 91 10.87 -9.16 -15.85
C SER A 91 9.44 -8.97 -16.34
N ILE A 92 9.30 -8.31 -17.49
CA ILE A 92 7.98 -8.19 -18.16
C ILE A 92 7.41 -9.57 -18.52
N ASN A 93 8.27 -10.55 -18.84
CA ASN A 93 7.82 -11.89 -19.18
C ASN A 93 7.28 -12.63 -17.96
N ASP A 94 7.93 -12.51 -16.79
CA ASP A 94 7.44 -13.11 -15.55
C ASP A 94 6.10 -12.45 -15.14
N LEU A 95 5.98 -11.14 -15.29
CA LEU A 95 4.72 -10.43 -15.05
C LEU A 95 3.60 -10.91 -15.99
N LYS A 96 3.89 -11.13 -17.28
CA LYS A 96 2.89 -11.61 -18.25
C LYS A 96 2.47 -13.05 -18.00
N ASN A 97 3.35 -13.87 -17.47
CA ASN A 97 3.10 -15.28 -17.19
C ASN A 97 2.50 -15.53 -15.81
N MET A 98 2.34 -14.46 -15.01
CA MET A 98 1.74 -14.57 -13.68
C MET A 98 0.29 -15.05 -13.77
N PRO A 99 -0.06 -16.15 -13.10
CA PRO A 99 -1.42 -16.64 -13.08
C PRO A 99 -2.32 -15.68 -12.29
N VAL A 100 -3.46 -15.31 -12.86
CA VAL A 100 -4.46 -14.48 -12.18
C VAL A 100 -5.75 -15.30 -12.06
N PRO A 101 -6.27 -15.54 -10.85
CA PRO A 101 -7.51 -16.26 -10.66
C PRO A 101 -8.69 -15.42 -11.16
N ILE A 102 -9.53 -15.98 -12.02
CA ILE A 102 -10.69 -15.33 -12.60
C ILE A 102 -11.96 -16.00 -12.11
N THR A 103 -12.90 -15.20 -11.62
CA THR A 103 -14.27 -15.58 -11.28
C THR A 103 -15.25 -14.60 -11.94
N SER A 104 -16.56 -14.71 -11.69
CA SER A 104 -17.52 -13.74 -12.24
C SER A 104 -17.22 -12.32 -11.75
N ILE A 105 -17.55 -11.31 -12.55
CA ILE A 105 -17.33 -9.89 -12.21
C ILE A 105 -18.06 -9.53 -10.91
N GLU A 106 -19.23 -10.09 -10.68
CA GLU A 106 -20.01 -9.89 -9.45
C GLU A 106 -19.25 -10.40 -8.21
N ASN A 107 -18.68 -11.61 -8.31
CA ASN A 107 -17.87 -12.17 -7.22
C ASN A 107 -16.59 -11.37 -7.01
N GLN A 108 -15.90 -10.94 -8.07
CA GLN A 108 -14.71 -10.08 -7.96
C GLN A 108 -15.03 -8.79 -7.23
N ARG A 109 -16.12 -8.11 -7.58
CA ARG A 109 -16.57 -6.88 -6.91
C ARG A 109 -16.97 -7.12 -5.46
N ALA A 110 -17.66 -8.22 -5.18
CA ALA A 110 -18.02 -8.59 -3.80
C ALA A 110 -16.78 -8.81 -2.93
N ILE A 111 -15.76 -9.52 -3.44
CA ILE A 111 -14.48 -9.71 -2.77
C ILE A 111 -13.79 -8.37 -2.51
N SER A 112 -13.69 -7.52 -3.53
CA SER A 112 -13.06 -6.20 -3.41
C SER A 112 -13.74 -5.32 -2.35
N SER A 113 -15.08 -5.29 -2.36
CA SER A 113 -15.87 -4.52 -1.41
C SER A 113 -15.69 -5.01 0.03
N GLN A 114 -15.60 -6.33 0.24
CA GLN A 114 -15.32 -6.89 1.57
C GLN A 114 -13.93 -6.51 2.07
N ILE A 115 -12.90 -6.59 1.20
CA ILE A 115 -11.53 -6.21 1.57
C ILE A 115 -11.46 -4.71 1.89
N GLU A 116 -12.12 -3.86 1.10
CA GLU A 116 -12.17 -2.41 1.32
C GLU A 116 -12.82 -2.09 2.66
N HIS A 117 -13.98 -2.67 2.96
CA HIS A 117 -14.66 -2.50 4.24
C HIS A 117 -13.79 -2.93 5.44
N LEU A 118 -13.14 -4.09 5.34
CA LEU A 118 -12.22 -4.54 6.39
C LEU A 118 -11.02 -3.59 6.56
N SER A 119 -10.48 -3.07 5.46
CA SER A 119 -9.37 -2.12 5.49
C SER A 119 -9.76 -0.80 6.18
N GLU A 120 -10.96 -0.30 5.93
CA GLU A 120 -11.52 0.88 6.61
C GLU A 120 -11.69 0.63 8.12
N GLN A 121 -12.22 -0.55 8.50
CA GLN A 121 -12.35 -0.91 9.91
C GLN A 121 -10.98 -0.98 10.60
N ILE A 122 -9.98 -1.61 9.98
CA ILE A 122 -8.62 -1.68 10.50
C ILE A 122 -8.03 -0.29 10.68
N SER A 123 -8.21 0.60 9.69
CA SER A 123 -7.75 2.00 9.79
C SER A 123 -8.38 2.71 10.98
N SER A 124 -9.70 2.60 11.14
CA SER A 124 -10.43 3.20 12.26
C SER A 124 -9.95 2.66 13.64
N TYR A 125 -9.72 1.35 13.75
CA TYR A 125 -9.18 0.78 14.98
C TYR A 125 -7.75 1.27 15.27
N ASN A 126 -6.90 1.37 14.26
CA ASN A 126 -5.55 1.90 14.43
C ASN A 126 -5.56 3.35 14.94
N ASP A 127 -6.46 4.19 14.41
CA ASP A 127 -6.60 5.57 14.87
C ASP A 127 -7.06 5.64 16.34
N GLN A 128 -8.03 4.80 16.73
CA GLN A 128 -8.48 4.71 18.12
C GLN A 128 -7.38 4.23 19.07
N LEU A 129 -6.56 3.25 18.64
CA LEU A 129 -5.43 2.75 19.41
C LEU A 129 -4.35 3.81 19.60
N ASN A 130 -4.05 4.58 18.55
CA ASN A 130 -3.08 5.69 18.62
C ASN A 130 -3.55 6.79 19.60
N ILE A 131 -4.84 7.15 19.59
CA ILE A 131 -5.41 8.09 20.55
C ILE A 131 -5.27 7.56 21.98
N LYS A 132 -5.60 6.27 22.22
CA LYS A 132 -5.44 5.66 23.54
C LYS A 132 -4.00 5.65 24.01
N LEU A 133 -3.06 5.35 23.11
CA LEU A 133 -1.63 5.34 23.43
C LEU A 133 -1.15 6.72 23.84
N ASN A 134 -1.51 7.76 23.10
CA ASN A 134 -1.17 9.14 23.42
C ASN A 134 -1.75 9.56 24.79
N ASN A 135 -3.02 9.23 25.08
CA ASN A 135 -3.65 9.54 26.35
C ASN A 135 -2.94 8.84 27.53
N LEU A 136 -2.51 7.59 27.35
CA LEU A 136 -1.74 6.85 28.37
C LEU A 136 -0.36 7.47 28.61
N GLU A 137 0.32 7.93 27.56
CA GLU A 137 1.59 8.65 27.69
C GLU A 137 1.42 9.99 28.43
N GLU A 138 0.38 10.73 28.14
CA GLU A 138 0.04 11.98 28.86
C GLU A 138 -0.29 11.70 30.32
N LEU A 139 -1.09 10.67 30.59
CA LEU A 139 -1.41 10.27 31.97
C LEU A 139 -0.14 9.88 32.73
N LYS A 140 0.75 9.09 32.13
CA LYS A 140 2.05 8.73 32.71
C LYS A 140 2.86 9.98 33.07
N LYS A 141 2.95 10.95 32.14
CA LYS A 141 3.65 12.22 32.39
C LYS A 141 3.02 12.99 33.55
N SER A 142 1.68 13.09 33.59
CA SER A 142 0.95 13.76 34.68
C SER A 142 1.18 13.10 36.04
N ILE A 143 1.14 11.76 36.09
CA ILE A 143 1.41 11.01 37.34
C ILE A 143 2.84 11.25 37.79
N LEU A 144 3.84 11.21 36.89
CA LEU A 144 5.22 11.49 37.23
C LEU A 144 5.41 12.92 37.77
N GLN A 145 4.81 13.91 37.12
CA GLN A 145 4.85 15.30 37.60
C GLN A 145 4.26 15.44 38.99
N LYS A 146 3.09 14.88 39.26
CA LYS A 146 2.44 14.91 40.57
C LYS A 146 3.24 14.16 41.62
N ALA A 147 3.85 13.02 41.29
CA ALA A 147 4.67 12.26 42.17
C ALA A 147 5.91 13.06 42.64
N PHE A 148 6.61 13.69 41.68
CA PHE A 148 7.81 14.48 41.99
C PHE A 148 7.49 15.88 42.53
N ALA A 149 6.29 16.40 42.31
CA ALA A 149 5.81 17.60 43.01
C ALA A 149 5.36 17.33 44.45
N GLY A 150 5.38 16.07 44.91
CA GLY A 150 4.92 15.70 46.24
C GLY A 150 3.39 15.65 46.41
N GLU A 151 2.64 15.77 45.34
CA GLU A 151 1.16 15.82 45.36
C GLU A 151 0.52 14.44 45.58
N LEU A 152 1.26 13.34 45.36
CA LEU A 152 0.74 11.97 45.53
C LEU A 152 1.05 11.38 46.91
N ILE A 153 1.91 12.03 47.72
CA ILE A 153 2.30 11.54 49.04
C ILE A 153 2.08 12.66 50.06
N GLN A 154 1.23 12.43 51.06
CA GLN A 154 1.13 13.31 52.21
C GLN A 154 2.46 13.24 52.97
N ASN A 155 3.15 14.37 53.13
CA ASN A 155 4.45 14.54 53.83
C ASN A 155 5.72 14.18 53.01
N ALA A 156 5.78 14.55 51.72
CA ALA A 156 7.05 14.51 50.97
C ALA A 156 8.05 15.53 51.56
N THR A 157 9.24 15.05 52.00
CA THR A 157 10.35 15.90 52.42
C THR A 157 11.35 15.99 51.27
N TYR A 158 11.67 17.21 50.83
CA TYR A 158 12.68 17.43 49.78
C TYR A 158 14.06 17.51 50.45
N VAL A 159 15.01 16.68 50.02
CA VAL A 159 16.42 16.75 50.43
C VAL A 159 17.20 17.32 49.25
N GLY A 160 17.89 18.43 49.45
CA GLY A 160 18.80 18.99 48.45
C GLY A 160 20.02 18.06 48.27
N ILE A 161 20.43 17.88 47.01
CA ILE A 161 21.64 17.16 46.60
C ILE A 161 22.80 18.15 46.49
#